data_707e727cee7a6ecc0357a0e760cd5424
#
_entry.id   707e727cee7a6ecc0357a0e760cd5424
#
_cell.length_a   1.000
_cell.length_b   1.000
_cell.length_c   1.000
_cell.angle_alpha   90.00
_cell.angle_beta   90.00
_cell.angle_gamma   90.00
#
_symmetry.space_group_name_H-M   'P 1'
#
loop_
_entity.id
_entity.type
_entity.pdbx_description
1 polymer ?
#
loop_
_entity_poly.entity_id
_entity_poly.type
_entity_poly.pdbx_seq_one_letter_code
_entity_poly.pdbx_strand_id
1 'polypeptide(L)'
;IFLDDGVVRTAFRLPDDGSHHAVLLDRNLRVLTSIPFEGATARVELERVLKDESIRESELSQTGQTITSQAPVLFIPRVLEPGLCRHLQEIWSASHVETGVERSVDATRAEVIEAESKRRQDHVVEDPDLIRALTQTIGRRVLPEIRRSFNYAADRFEGFKISCYEASSSGFFHAHRDNLSPSTAHRRLAMSLNLNDDFAGGELCFPEFGPAHYRPAAGEALVFACSMLHEVVPVTQGRRFTLLSFLFDAGASRTQRSEHAAQG
;
A
#
# COMPACT_ATOMS: atom_id res chain seq x y z
N ILE A 1 -22.55 26.51 -4.39
CA ILE A 1 -21.50 27.39 -3.82
C ILE A 1 -21.77 27.44 -2.32
N PHE A 2 -20.84 26.96 -1.53
CA PHE A 2 -20.89 27.07 -0.08
C PHE A 2 -20.09 28.30 0.34
N LEU A 3 -20.66 29.13 1.22
CA LEU A 3 -19.86 30.13 1.91
C LEU A 3 -19.08 29.40 3.01
N ASP A 4 -17.77 29.41 2.88
CA ASP A 4 -16.87 28.78 3.85
C ASP A 4 -16.50 29.83 4.93
N ASP A 5 -16.69 29.47 6.18
CA ASP A 5 -16.25 30.23 7.35
C ASP A 5 -14.80 29.91 7.76
N GLY A 6 -14.03 29.27 6.90
CA GLY A 6 -12.67 28.81 7.13
C GLY A 6 -12.54 27.35 7.55
N VAL A 7 -13.65 26.68 7.91
CA VAL A 7 -13.64 25.27 8.35
C VAL A 7 -13.30 24.35 7.19
N VAL A 8 -13.92 24.53 6.03
CA VAL A 8 -13.66 23.73 4.83
C VAL A 8 -12.24 23.97 4.33
N ARG A 9 -11.82 25.24 4.26
CA ARG A 9 -10.48 25.64 3.87
C ARG A 9 -9.41 24.95 4.74
N THR A 10 -9.60 24.98 6.04
CA THR A 10 -8.72 24.31 7.01
C THR A 10 -8.73 22.79 6.83
N ALA A 11 -9.90 22.19 6.68
CA ALA A 11 -10.06 20.73 6.50
C ALA A 11 -9.34 20.21 5.24
N PHE A 12 -9.41 20.98 4.15
CA PHE A 12 -8.75 20.65 2.89
C PHE A 12 -7.31 21.21 2.77
N ARG A 13 -6.79 21.88 3.82
CA ARG A 13 -5.45 22.50 3.86
C ARG A 13 -5.23 23.46 2.70
N LEU A 14 -6.23 24.22 2.33
CA LEU A 14 -6.13 25.25 1.32
C LEU A 14 -5.43 26.49 1.87
N PRO A 15 -4.70 27.26 1.03
CA PRO A 15 -4.08 28.51 1.46
C PRO A 15 -5.11 29.51 1.99
N ASP A 16 -4.73 30.22 3.05
CA ASP A 16 -5.57 31.31 3.61
C ASP A 16 -5.10 32.67 3.10
N ASP A 17 -5.06 32.79 1.77
CA ASP A 17 -4.56 33.97 1.04
C ASP A 17 -5.65 34.67 0.22
N GLY A 18 -6.92 34.27 0.43
CA GLY A 18 -8.06 34.80 -0.35
C GLY A 18 -8.20 34.14 -1.74
N SER A 19 -7.31 33.24 -2.14
CA SER A 19 -7.42 32.54 -3.42
C SER A 19 -8.63 31.59 -3.46
N HIS A 20 -9.17 31.37 -4.66
CA HIS A 20 -10.23 30.38 -4.88
C HIS A 20 -9.61 29.05 -5.32
N HIS A 21 -10.14 27.96 -4.82
CA HIS A 21 -9.69 26.60 -5.18
C HIS A 21 -10.87 25.74 -5.60
N ALA A 22 -10.69 24.97 -6.68
CA ALA A 22 -11.55 23.85 -7.02
C ALA A 22 -10.99 22.59 -6.37
N VAL A 23 -11.75 21.97 -5.46
CA VAL A 23 -11.38 20.68 -4.86
C VAL A 23 -12.24 19.61 -5.49
N LEU A 24 -11.62 18.71 -6.24
CA LEU A 24 -12.31 17.56 -6.83
C LEU A 24 -12.22 16.37 -5.88
N LEU A 25 -13.37 15.76 -5.62
CA LEU A 25 -13.49 14.59 -4.75
C LEU A 25 -13.99 13.38 -5.56
N ASP A 26 -13.55 12.18 -5.18
CA ASP A 26 -14.15 10.94 -5.68
C ASP A 26 -15.49 10.66 -4.98
N ARG A 27 -16.17 9.57 -5.40
CA ARG A 27 -17.45 9.13 -4.80
C ARG A 27 -17.36 8.78 -3.31
N ASN A 28 -16.16 8.56 -2.78
CA ASN A 28 -15.88 8.29 -1.37
C ASN A 28 -15.42 9.56 -0.63
N LEU A 29 -15.62 10.75 -1.23
CA LEU A 29 -15.23 12.07 -0.70
C LEU A 29 -13.71 12.21 -0.45
N ARG A 30 -12.87 11.46 -1.18
CA ARG A 30 -11.42 11.61 -1.13
C ARG A 30 -10.99 12.71 -2.11
N VAL A 31 -10.05 13.55 -1.68
CA VAL A 31 -9.49 14.58 -2.55
C VAL A 31 -8.72 13.93 -3.70
N LEU A 32 -9.16 14.18 -4.92
CA LEU A 32 -8.47 13.82 -6.15
C LEU A 32 -7.40 14.84 -6.48
N THR A 33 -7.79 16.09 -6.44
CA THR A 33 -6.90 17.23 -6.68
C THR A 33 -7.47 18.51 -6.08
N SER A 34 -6.59 19.47 -5.85
CA SER A 34 -6.94 20.86 -5.52
C SER A 34 -6.26 21.75 -6.54
N ILE A 35 -7.04 22.53 -7.28
CA ILE A 35 -6.57 23.39 -8.36
C ILE A 35 -6.89 24.85 -7.99
N PRO A 36 -5.90 25.77 -7.96
CA PRO A 36 -6.18 27.21 -7.85
C PRO A 36 -7.12 27.62 -8.98
N PHE A 37 -8.28 28.18 -8.64
CA PHE A 37 -9.32 28.51 -9.61
C PHE A 37 -9.12 29.92 -10.17
N GLU A 38 -8.01 30.11 -10.89
CA GLU A 38 -7.65 31.38 -11.51
C GLU A 38 -7.34 31.20 -13.00
N GLY A 39 -8.06 31.94 -13.83
CA GLY A 39 -7.83 32.02 -15.28
C GLY A 39 -8.23 30.78 -16.09
N ALA A 40 -7.89 30.81 -17.38
CA ALA A 40 -8.27 29.76 -18.34
C ALA A 40 -7.56 28.41 -18.11
N THR A 41 -6.38 28.44 -17.52
CA THR A 41 -5.55 27.23 -17.26
C THR A 41 -6.23 26.31 -16.23
N ALA A 42 -6.85 26.87 -15.22
CA ALA A 42 -7.58 26.11 -14.19
C ALA A 42 -8.74 25.30 -14.78
N ARG A 43 -9.44 25.88 -15.76
CA ARG A 43 -10.52 25.21 -16.46
C ARG A 43 -10.01 23.99 -17.26
N VAL A 44 -8.94 24.17 -18.00
CA VAL A 44 -8.34 23.08 -18.79
C VAL A 44 -7.87 21.92 -17.91
N GLU A 45 -7.23 22.24 -16.78
CA GLU A 45 -6.77 21.23 -15.84
C GLU A 45 -7.95 20.49 -15.17
N LEU A 46 -8.99 21.22 -14.79
CA LEU A 46 -10.20 20.62 -14.24
C LEU A 46 -10.88 19.70 -15.26
N GLU A 47 -11.03 20.14 -16.52
CA GLU A 47 -11.61 19.33 -17.61
C GLU A 47 -10.77 18.07 -17.85
N ARG A 48 -9.44 18.16 -17.79
CA ARG A 48 -8.55 17.01 -17.91
C ARG A 48 -8.79 16.00 -16.80
N VAL A 49 -8.76 16.43 -15.54
CA VAL A 49 -8.97 15.53 -14.38
C VAL A 49 -10.35 14.89 -14.39
N LEU A 50 -11.39 15.65 -14.74
CA LEU A 50 -12.75 15.12 -14.89
C LEU A 50 -12.86 14.08 -15.98
N LYS A 51 -12.16 14.30 -17.11
CA LYS A 51 -12.12 13.33 -18.21
C LYS A 51 -11.42 12.04 -17.80
N ASP A 52 -10.26 12.14 -17.16
CA ASP A 52 -9.49 11.00 -16.68
C ASP A 52 -10.30 10.16 -15.66
N GLU A 53 -11.02 10.80 -14.74
CA GLU A 53 -11.91 10.13 -13.79
C GLU A 53 -13.14 9.49 -14.49
N SER A 54 -13.72 10.15 -15.49
CA SER A 54 -14.84 9.60 -16.26
C SER A 54 -14.43 8.33 -17.03
N ILE A 55 -13.25 8.30 -17.63
CA ILE A 55 -12.71 7.12 -18.29
C ILE A 55 -12.54 5.99 -17.26
N ARG A 56 -11.90 6.29 -16.12
CA ARG A 56 -11.71 5.32 -15.05
C ARG A 56 -13.03 4.78 -14.49
N GLU A 57 -14.03 5.64 -14.29
CA GLU A 57 -15.38 5.20 -13.84
C GLU A 57 -16.07 4.34 -14.88
N SER A 58 -15.88 4.62 -16.18
CA SER A 58 -16.44 3.80 -17.25
C SER A 58 -15.79 2.42 -17.32
N GLU A 59 -14.49 2.32 -17.08
CA GLU A 59 -13.77 1.05 -16.98
C GLU A 59 -14.22 0.22 -15.77
N LEU A 60 -14.51 0.88 -14.64
CA LEU A 60 -15.06 0.24 -13.45
C LEU A 60 -16.55 -0.10 -13.56
N SER A 61 -17.27 0.57 -14.47
CA SER A 61 -18.72 0.40 -14.70
C SER A 61 -19.04 -0.64 -15.77
N GLN A 62 -18.09 -1.50 -16.15
CA GLN A 62 -18.39 -2.61 -17.06
C GLN A 62 -19.45 -3.50 -16.46
N THR A 63 -20.30 -4.04 -17.34
CA THR A 63 -21.41 -4.93 -17.04
C THR A 63 -21.09 -5.89 -15.91
N GLY A 64 -21.97 -5.94 -14.89
CA GLY A 64 -21.75 -6.73 -13.70
C GLY A 64 -21.27 -8.14 -14.00
N GLN A 65 -20.07 -8.47 -13.51
CA GLN A 65 -19.51 -9.82 -13.59
C GLN A 65 -19.98 -10.62 -12.37
N THR A 66 -20.41 -11.85 -12.61
CA THR A 66 -20.65 -12.79 -11.51
C THR A 66 -19.31 -13.31 -11.03
N ILE A 67 -18.92 -12.93 -9.82
CA ILE A 67 -17.70 -13.41 -9.17
C ILE A 67 -18.08 -14.64 -8.35
N THR A 68 -17.53 -15.79 -8.69
CA THR A 68 -17.80 -17.07 -8.00
C THR A 68 -16.73 -17.42 -6.97
N SER A 69 -15.51 -16.85 -7.11
CA SER A 69 -14.41 -17.02 -6.17
C SER A 69 -13.49 -15.81 -6.24
N GLN A 70 -13.14 -15.23 -5.12
CA GLN A 70 -12.24 -14.10 -5.01
C GLN A 70 -11.56 -14.10 -3.64
N ALA A 71 -10.26 -13.77 -3.59
CA ALA A 71 -9.58 -13.55 -2.33
C ALA A 71 -10.18 -12.32 -1.60
N PRO A 72 -10.34 -12.37 -0.27
CA PRO A 72 -10.84 -11.24 0.53
C PRO A 72 -9.76 -10.18 0.70
N VAL A 73 -9.47 -9.48 -0.38
CA VAL A 73 -8.47 -8.41 -0.46
C VAL A 73 -9.14 -7.05 -0.62
N LEU A 74 -8.46 -5.99 -0.20
CA LEU A 74 -8.96 -4.64 -0.30
C LEU A 74 -8.01 -3.79 -1.15
N PHE A 75 -8.49 -3.30 -2.29
CA PHE A 75 -7.81 -2.28 -3.09
C PHE A 75 -8.14 -0.89 -2.55
N ILE A 76 -7.11 -0.10 -2.29
CA ILE A 76 -7.25 1.29 -1.82
C ILE A 76 -6.50 2.20 -2.79
N PRO A 77 -7.22 2.89 -3.67
CA PRO A 77 -6.60 3.72 -4.69
C PRO A 77 -6.00 5.01 -4.10
N ARG A 78 -4.99 5.54 -4.78
CA ARG A 78 -4.41 6.88 -4.50
C ARG A 78 -3.96 7.06 -3.06
N VAL A 79 -3.32 6.05 -2.49
CA VAL A 79 -2.74 6.15 -1.13
C VAL A 79 -1.54 7.06 -1.13
N LEU A 80 -0.67 6.95 -2.15
CA LEU A 80 0.49 7.83 -2.34
C LEU A 80 0.39 8.58 -3.66
N GLU A 81 0.85 9.83 -3.64
CA GLU A 81 0.98 10.68 -4.82
C GLU A 81 2.17 10.23 -5.70
N PRO A 82 2.12 10.43 -7.03
CA PRO A 82 3.19 10.00 -7.94
C PRO A 82 4.58 10.56 -7.57
N GLY A 83 4.64 11.79 -7.05
CA GLY A 83 5.91 12.40 -6.60
C GLY A 83 6.56 11.62 -5.47
N LEU A 84 5.77 11.22 -4.47
CA LEU A 84 6.28 10.43 -3.34
C LEU A 84 6.64 9.00 -3.77
N CYS A 85 5.88 8.41 -4.70
CA CYS A 85 6.23 7.10 -5.27
C CYS A 85 7.61 7.12 -5.94
N ARG A 86 7.91 8.14 -6.75
CA ARG A 86 9.24 8.31 -7.37
C ARG A 86 10.33 8.53 -6.33
N HIS A 87 10.09 9.38 -5.35
CA HIS A 87 11.05 9.63 -4.28
C HIS A 87 11.44 8.35 -3.51
N LEU A 88 10.47 7.48 -3.21
CA LEU A 88 10.75 6.19 -2.57
C LEU A 88 11.58 5.27 -3.47
N GLN A 89 11.37 5.26 -4.79
CA GLN A 89 12.20 4.52 -5.73
C GLN A 89 13.63 5.05 -5.79
N GLU A 90 13.83 6.38 -5.68
CA GLU A 90 15.14 7.02 -5.60
C GLU A 90 15.89 6.62 -4.32
N ILE A 91 15.19 6.59 -3.17
CA ILE A 91 15.77 6.13 -1.90
C ILE A 91 16.26 4.68 -2.03
N TRP A 92 15.42 3.78 -2.59
CA TRP A 92 15.82 2.41 -2.83
C TRP A 92 17.03 2.33 -3.76
N SER A 93 17.07 3.12 -4.82
CA SER A 93 18.15 3.11 -5.80
C SER A 93 19.48 3.56 -5.20
N ALA A 94 19.46 4.41 -4.18
CA ALA A 94 20.65 4.88 -3.48
C ALA A 94 21.23 3.83 -2.51
N SER A 95 20.35 3.00 -1.88
CA SER A 95 20.78 1.99 -0.91
C SER A 95 19.74 0.88 -0.78
N HIS A 96 20.13 -0.36 -1.10
CA HIS A 96 19.29 -1.55 -0.93
C HIS A 96 20.17 -2.77 -0.67
N VAL A 97 19.55 -3.81 -0.12
CA VAL A 97 20.21 -5.09 0.15
C VAL A 97 19.30 -6.23 -0.29
N GLU A 98 19.90 -7.37 -0.66
CA GLU A 98 19.15 -8.60 -0.84
C GLU A 98 18.61 -9.07 0.51
N THR A 99 17.31 -9.40 0.58
CA THR A 99 16.69 -9.83 1.82
C THR A 99 16.18 -11.25 1.72
N GLY A 100 16.35 -11.98 2.82
CA GLY A 100 15.93 -13.37 2.97
C GLY A 100 14.46 -13.50 3.44
N VAL A 101 14.13 -14.73 3.81
CA VAL A 101 12.87 -15.11 4.47
C VAL A 101 13.07 -15.00 5.98
N GLU A 102 12.10 -14.39 6.68
CA GLU A 102 12.14 -14.32 8.14
C GLU A 102 11.83 -15.69 8.74
N ARG A 103 12.76 -16.19 9.55
CA ARG A 103 12.60 -17.42 10.32
C ARG A 103 12.89 -17.16 11.80
N SER A 104 12.27 -17.95 12.66
CA SER A 104 12.66 -17.99 14.08
C SER A 104 13.69 -19.09 14.25
N VAL A 105 14.93 -18.71 14.63
CA VAL A 105 15.98 -19.61 15.02
C VAL A 105 16.24 -19.40 16.51
N ASP A 106 16.06 -20.44 17.33
CA ASP A 106 16.26 -20.39 18.79
C ASP A 106 15.51 -19.21 19.48
N ALA A 107 14.24 -19.01 19.11
CA ALA A 107 13.38 -17.90 19.57
C ALA A 107 13.86 -16.48 19.17
N THR A 108 14.91 -16.37 18.39
CA THR A 108 15.38 -15.10 17.80
C THR A 108 14.89 -14.96 16.36
N ARG A 109 14.60 -13.71 15.96
CA ARG A 109 14.26 -13.38 14.57
C ARG A 109 15.55 -13.42 13.75
N ALA A 110 15.61 -14.29 12.77
CA ALA A 110 16.69 -14.38 11.80
C ALA A 110 16.14 -14.22 10.38
N GLU A 111 16.89 -13.55 9.52
CA GLU A 111 16.59 -13.46 8.10
C GLU A 111 17.56 -14.40 7.37
N VAL A 112 17.00 -15.40 6.66
CA VAL A 112 17.78 -16.40 5.94
C VAL A 112 17.59 -16.17 4.44
N ILE A 113 18.67 -15.95 3.70
CA ILE A 113 18.64 -15.82 2.25
C ILE A 113 18.40 -17.20 1.64
N GLU A 114 17.21 -17.40 1.09
CA GLU A 114 16.81 -18.61 0.37
C GLU A 114 16.42 -18.22 -1.06
N ALA A 115 17.41 -18.18 -1.97
CA ALA A 115 17.21 -17.75 -3.36
C ALA A 115 16.20 -18.60 -4.13
N GLU A 116 15.90 -19.82 -3.66
CA GLU A 116 14.84 -20.68 -4.21
C GLU A 116 13.44 -20.28 -3.72
N SER A 117 13.33 -19.58 -2.59
CA SER A 117 12.06 -19.18 -1.99
C SER A 117 11.70 -17.73 -2.32
N LYS A 118 12.71 -16.84 -2.44
CA LYS A 118 12.51 -15.41 -2.63
C LYS A 118 13.68 -14.78 -3.37
N ARG A 119 13.38 -13.92 -4.34
CA ARG A 119 14.35 -13.04 -5.01
C ARG A 119 13.81 -11.61 -5.01
N ARG A 120 14.27 -10.83 -4.06
CA ARG A 120 13.83 -9.46 -3.82
C ARG A 120 14.91 -8.66 -3.11
N GLN A 121 15.04 -7.40 -3.45
CA GLN A 121 15.94 -6.47 -2.79
C GLN A 121 15.12 -5.41 -2.05
N ASP A 122 15.50 -5.11 -0.82
CA ASP A 122 14.76 -4.23 0.06
C ASP A 122 15.63 -3.07 0.57
N HIS A 123 15.00 -1.93 0.78
CA HIS A 123 15.49 -0.84 1.60
C HIS A 123 14.57 -0.70 2.81
N VAL A 124 15.09 -0.87 4.02
CA VAL A 124 14.35 -0.60 5.26
C VAL A 124 14.34 0.90 5.50
N VAL A 125 13.17 1.50 5.64
CA VAL A 125 13.05 2.93 5.92
C VAL A 125 13.40 3.17 7.39
N GLU A 126 14.51 3.86 7.63
CA GLU A 126 15.03 4.16 8.99
C GLU A 126 14.90 5.64 9.33
N ASP A 127 14.77 6.53 8.36
CA ASP A 127 14.59 7.97 8.58
C ASP A 127 13.30 8.26 9.36
N PRO A 128 13.40 8.82 10.60
CA PRO A 128 12.23 9.06 11.45
C PRO A 128 11.23 10.05 10.85
N ASP A 129 11.67 11.02 10.05
CA ASP A 129 10.81 12.01 9.45
C ASP A 129 10.03 11.40 8.28
N LEU A 130 10.68 10.58 7.47
CA LEU A 130 10.03 9.81 6.42
C LEU A 130 9.05 8.78 7.00
N ILE A 131 9.43 8.05 8.05
CA ILE A 131 8.52 7.11 8.76
C ILE A 131 7.28 7.85 9.25
N ARG A 132 7.45 9.02 9.87
CA ARG A 132 6.34 9.85 10.35
C ARG A 132 5.44 10.31 9.21
N ALA A 133 6.01 10.79 8.11
CA ALA A 133 5.27 11.24 6.93
C ALA A 133 4.49 10.11 6.29
N LEU A 134 5.09 8.93 6.10
CA LEU A 134 4.44 7.72 5.59
C LEU A 134 3.32 7.26 6.52
N THR A 135 3.59 7.15 7.83
CA THR A 135 2.59 6.75 8.83
C THR A 135 1.37 7.66 8.79
N GLN A 136 1.58 8.98 8.73
CA GLN A 136 0.47 9.94 8.67
C GLN A 136 -0.29 9.89 7.35
N THR A 137 0.41 9.80 6.23
CA THR A 137 -0.19 9.81 4.89
C THR A 137 -0.97 8.52 4.65
N ILE A 138 -0.33 7.37 4.87
CA ILE A 138 -0.93 6.05 4.67
C ILE A 138 -2.02 5.82 5.71
N GLY A 139 -1.75 6.15 6.98
CA GLY A 139 -2.72 5.96 8.07
C GLY A 139 -4.06 6.65 7.79
N ARG A 140 -4.04 7.89 7.32
CA ARG A 140 -5.26 8.64 6.97
C ARG A 140 -6.05 8.02 5.80
N ARG A 141 -5.37 7.34 4.87
CA ARG A 141 -5.99 6.74 3.68
C ARG A 141 -6.40 5.29 3.90
N VAL A 142 -5.59 4.52 4.61
CA VAL A 142 -5.71 3.06 4.72
C VAL A 142 -6.53 2.63 5.94
N LEU A 143 -6.27 3.20 7.12
CA LEU A 143 -6.94 2.74 8.35
C LEU A 143 -8.47 2.87 8.35
N PRO A 144 -9.08 3.97 7.84
CA PRO A 144 -10.54 4.05 7.72
C PRO A 144 -11.13 2.99 6.79
N GLU A 145 -10.44 2.68 5.68
CA GLU A 145 -10.89 1.67 4.73
C GLU A 145 -10.83 0.25 5.32
N ILE A 146 -9.75 -0.06 6.04
CA ILE A 146 -9.61 -1.32 6.79
C ILE A 146 -10.76 -1.45 7.79
N ARG A 147 -11.01 -0.41 8.58
CA ARG A 147 -12.08 -0.41 9.59
C ARG A 147 -13.44 -0.64 8.95
N ARG A 148 -13.73 0.01 7.82
CA ARG A 148 -15.00 -0.10 7.10
C ARG A 148 -15.18 -1.48 6.47
N SER A 149 -14.12 -2.03 5.84
CA SER A 149 -14.21 -3.23 5.02
C SER A 149 -14.01 -4.52 5.82
N PHE A 150 -13.10 -4.51 6.79
CA PHE A 150 -12.75 -5.68 7.60
C PHE A 150 -13.27 -5.63 9.03
N ASN A 151 -13.97 -4.54 9.41
CA ASN A 151 -14.40 -4.29 10.81
C ASN A 151 -13.24 -4.45 11.82
N TYR A 152 -12.04 -4.05 11.41
CA TYR A 152 -10.82 -4.18 12.19
C TYR A 152 -10.16 -2.82 12.42
N ALA A 153 -9.82 -2.52 13.67
CA ALA A 153 -9.21 -1.25 14.08
C ALA A 153 -7.70 -1.40 14.26
N ALA A 154 -6.96 -1.50 13.14
CA ALA A 154 -5.51 -1.41 13.18
C ALA A 154 -5.07 0.00 13.62
N ASP A 155 -4.06 0.09 14.48
CA ASP A 155 -3.50 1.35 14.98
C ASP A 155 -1.96 1.39 14.92
N ARG A 156 -1.31 0.33 14.44
CA ARG A 156 0.13 0.15 14.38
C ARG A 156 0.60 -0.29 13.00
N PHE A 157 1.78 0.23 12.61
CA PHE A 157 2.57 -0.24 11.46
C PHE A 157 3.88 -0.86 11.97
N GLU A 158 4.32 -1.97 11.37
CA GLU A 158 5.63 -2.61 11.68
C GLU A 158 6.77 -1.99 10.84
N GLY A 159 6.83 -0.68 10.75
CA GLY A 159 7.78 0.01 9.88
C GLY A 159 7.43 -0.08 8.40
N PHE A 160 8.35 0.34 7.54
CA PHE A 160 8.18 0.35 6.09
C PHE A 160 9.41 -0.22 5.39
N LYS A 161 9.19 -1.04 4.36
CA LYS A 161 10.23 -1.54 3.46
C LYS A 161 9.90 -1.13 2.02
N ILE A 162 10.85 -0.52 1.34
CA ILE A 162 10.77 -0.29 -0.10
C ILE A 162 11.40 -1.51 -0.76
N SER A 163 10.62 -2.26 -1.51
CA SER A 163 11.01 -3.55 -2.09
C SER A 163 11.03 -3.47 -3.61
N CYS A 164 11.98 -4.14 -4.23
CA CYS A 164 12.09 -4.27 -5.68
C CYS A 164 12.20 -5.73 -6.10
N TYR A 165 11.38 -6.12 -7.06
CA TYR A 165 11.47 -7.37 -7.81
C TYR A 165 11.90 -7.04 -9.24
N GLU A 166 13.02 -7.59 -9.71
CA GLU A 166 13.59 -7.30 -11.02
C GLU A 166 13.41 -8.47 -12.00
N ALA A 167 13.08 -8.17 -13.25
CA ALA A 167 12.99 -9.19 -14.31
C ALA A 167 14.34 -9.86 -14.59
N SER A 168 15.45 -9.11 -14.47
CA SER A 168 16.82 -9.63 -14.66
C SER A 168 17.18 -10.79 -13.75
N SER A 169 16.59 -10.82 -12.54
CA SER A 169 16.74 -11.91 -11.57
C SER A 169 15.51 -12.82 -11.49
N SER A 170 14.51 -12.63 -12.39
CA SER A 170 13.19 -13.27 -12.26
C SER A 170 12.63 -13.09 -10.84
N GLY A 171 12.61 -11.84 -10.33
CA GLY A 171 12.22 -11.52 -8.96
C GLY A 171 10.84 -12.07 -8.62
N PHE A 172 10.73 -12.82 -7.52
CA PHE A 172 9.52 -13.50 -7.07
C PHE A 172 9.52 -13.70 -5.55
N PHE A 173 8.39 -14.16 -5.01
CA PHE A 173 8.31 -14.70 -3.66
C PHE A 173 7.29 -15.86 -3.65
N HIS A 174 7.75 -17.07 -3.39
CA HIS A 174 6.89 -18.25 -3.35
C HIS A 174 5.84 -18.19 -2.27
N ALA A 175 4.83 -19.05 -2.40
CA ALA A 175 3.68 -19.10 -1.52
C ALA A 175 4.07 -19.23 -0.04
N HIS A 176 3.62 -18.26 0.77
CA HIS A 176 3.91 -18.15 2.19
C HIS A 176 2.78 -17.44 2.95
N ARG A 177 2.89 -17.44 4.27
CA ARG A 177 2.05 -16.66 5.19
C ARG A 177 2.96 -15.77 6.03
N ASP A 178 2.54 -14.56 6.34
CA ASP A 178 3.39 -13.54 6.98
C ASP A 178 3.47 -13.66 8.50
N ASN A 179 2.65 -14.50 9.13
CA ASN A 179 2.45 -14.54 10.59
C ASN A 179 2.63 -15.92 11.22
N LEU A 180 3.39 -16.82 10.59
CA LEU A 180 3.57 -18.19 11.09
C LEU A 180 4.61 -18.31 12.22
N SER A 181 5.59 -17.42 12.29
CA SER A 181 6.60 -17.49 13.34
C SER A 181 6.15 -16.75 14.62
N PRO A 182 6.63 -17.12 15.80
CA PRO A 182 6.34 -16.40 17.05
C PRO A 182 6.64 -14.90 16.95
N SER A 183 7.74 -14.52 16.27
CA SER A 183 8.14 -13.13 16.09
C SER A 183 7.21 -12.33 15.17
N THR A 184 6.41 -12.99 14.32
CA THR A 184 5.50 -12.37 13.36
C THR A 184 4.02 -12.60 13.68
N ALA A 185 3.70 -13.38 14.71
CA ALA A 185 2.33 -13.76 15.07
C ALA A 185 1.40 -12.58 15.37
N HIS A 186 1.96 -11.41 15.72
CA HIS A 186 1.21 -10.17 15.95
C HIS A 186 0.70 -9.53 14.65
N ARG A 187 1.27 -9.86 13.48
CA ARG A 187 0.85 -9.30 12.19
C ARG A 187 -0.55 -9.76 11.84
N ARG A 188 -1.45 -8.81 11.59
CA ARG A 188 -2.85 -9.10 11.25
C ARG A 188 -3.12 -8.88 9.77
N LEU A 189 -2.69 -7.76 9.24
CA LEU A 189 -2.88 -7.40 7.84
C LEU A 189 -1.53 -7.05 7.20
N ALA A 190 -1.33 -7.49 5.97
CA ALA A 190 -0.24 -7.07 5.10
C ALA A 190 -0.73 -5.97 4.16
N MET A 191 0.11 -4.99 3.90
CA MET A 191 -0.11 -3.95 2.90
C MET A 191 1.02 -4.01 1.87
N SER A 192 0.66 -4.21 0.61
CA SER A 192 1.54 -4.09 -0.56
C SER A 192 1.06 -2.92 -1.40
N LEU A 193 1.84 -1.84 -1.47
CA LEU A 193 1.53 -0.63 -2.21
C LEU A 193 2.50 -0.51 -3.39
N ASN A 194 2.00 -0.56 -4.63
CA ASN A 194 2.85 -0.40 -5.80
C ASN A 194 3.32 1.05 -5.96
N LEU A 195 4.62 1.23 -6.26
CA LEU A 195 5.22 2.55 -6.48
C LEU A 195 5.34 2.90 -7.97
N ASN A 196 5.16 1.92 -8.86
CA ASN A 196 5.16 2.05 -10.31
C ASN A 196 4.20 1.05 -10.96
N ASP A 197 4.02 1.15 -12.27
CA ASP A 197 3.17 0.28 -13.08
C ASP A 197 3.81 -0.14 -14.42
N ASP A 198 5.05 0.30 -14.69
CA ASP A 198 5.83 0.04 -15.90
C ASP A 198 6.61 -1.30 -15.84
N PHE A 199 5.93 -2.36 -15.41
CA PHE A 199 6.47 -3.72 -15.34
C PHE A 199 5.45 -4.75 -15.82
N ALA A 200 5.89 -5.99 -16.09
CA ALA A 200 5.01 -7.13 -16.37
C ALA A 200 5.37 -8.33 -15.47
N GLY A 201 4.37 -9.15 -15.14
CA GLY A 201 4.48 -10.14 -14.09
C GLY A 201 4.47 -9.51 -12.70
N GLY A 202 4.89 -10.25 -11.69
CA GLY A 202 5.01 -9.74 -10.32
C GLY A 202 3.68 -9.48 -9.61
N GLU A 203 2.57 -9.99 -10.12
CA GLU A 203 1.27 -9.89 -9.46
C GLU A 203 1.25 -10.71 -8.16
N LEU A 204 0.36 -10.32 -7.25
CA LEU A 204 0.02 -11.13 -6.08
C LEU A 204 -1.02 -12.20 -6.47
N CYS A 205 -0.81 -13.42 -5.99
CA CYS A 205 -1.74 -14.53 -6.12
C CYS A 205 -2.09 -15.07 -4.74
N PHE A 206 -3.31 -15.60 -4.62
CA PHE A 206 -3.82 -16.22 -3.40
C PHE A 206 -4.36 -17.61 -3.75
N PRO A 207 -3.49 -18.66 -3.76
CA PRO A 207 -3.83 -19.98 -4.29
C PRO A 207 -5.03 -20.65 -3.63
N GLU A 208 -5.33 -20.33 -2.38
CA GLU A 208 -6.51 -20.85 -1.67
C GLU A 208 -7.85 -20.32 -2.24
N PHE A 209 -7.82 -19.23 -3.02
CA PHE A 209 -9.00 -18.54 -3.55
C PHE A 209 -9.14 -18.63 -5.08
N GLY A 210 -8.20 -19.30 -5.75
CA GLY A 210 -8.22 -19.50 -7.19
C GLY A 210 -7.07 -18.85 -7.94
N PRO A 211 -7.06 -18.88 -9.27
CA PRO A 211 -5.94 -18.49 -10.12
C PRO A 211 -5.87 -16.98 -10.41
N ALA A 212 -6.70 -16.16 -9.79
CA ALA A 212 -6.73 -14.73 -10.07
C ALA A 212 -5.44 -14.01 -9.63
N HIS A 213 -4.97 -13.11 -10.48
CA HIS A 213 -3.82 -12.24 -10.24
C HIS A 213 -4.29 -10.87 -9.79
N TYR A 214 -3.65 -10.33 -8.75
CA TYR A 214 -4.02 -9.06 -8.11
C TYR A 214 -2.88 -8.05 -8.30
N ARG A 215 -3.16 -6.98 -9.02
CA ARG A 215 -2.18 -5.94 -9.35
C ARG A 215 -2.73 -4.56 -9.03
N PRO A 216 -2.35 -3.95 -7.91
CA PRO A 216 -2.66 -2.55 -7.65
C PRO A 216 -1.94 -1.63 -8.65
N ALA A 217 -2.55 -0.50 -8.99
CA ALA A 217 -1.92 0.54 -9.78
C ALA A 217 -0.81 1.27 -9.00
N ALA A 218 -0.01 2.10 -9.66
CA ALA A 218 0.96 2.95 -8.97
C ALA A 218 0.27 3.87 -7.95
N GLY A 219 0.81 3.93 -6.72
CA GLY A 219 0.22 4.66 -5.58
C GLY A 219 -0.99 3.99 -4.94
N GLU A 220 -1.42 2.82 -5.42
CA GLU A 220 -2.52 2.04 -4.87
C GLU A 220 -2.03 0.95 -3.93
N ALA A 221 -2.73 0.74 -2.82
CA ALA A 221 -2.45 -0.32 -1.87
C ALA A 221 -3.39 -1.52 -2.05
N LEU A 222 -2.83 -2.71 -1.93
CA LEU A 222 -3.55 -3.96 -1.69
C LEU A 222 -3.36 -4.38 -0.24
N VAL A 223 -4.46 -4.58 0.49
CA VAL A 223 -4.45 -5.02 1.89
C VAL A 223 -5.14 -6.36 2.02
N PHE A 224 -4.52 -7.28 2.74
CA PHE A 224 -5.03 -8.64 2.97
C PHE A 224 -4.57 -9.21 4.32
N ALA A 225 -5.20 -10.29 4.78
CA ALA A 225 -4.83 -10.92 6.05
C ALA A 225 -3.48 -11.64 5.95
N CYS A 226 -2.59 -11.42 6.93
CA CYS A 226 -1.28 -12.09 7.00
C CYS A 226 -1.35 -13.61 7.08
N SER A 227 -2.49 -14.16 7.49
CA SER A 227 -2.76 -15.60 7.56
C SER A 227 -3.14 -16.23 6.22
N MET A 228 -3.38 -15.45 5.18
CA MET A 228 -3.68 -15.96 3.84
C MET A 228 -2.41 -16.46 3.16
N LEU A 229 -2.46 -17.64 2.53
CA LEU A 229 -1.40 -18.10 1.66
C LEU A 229 -1.35 -17.20 0.43
N HIS A 230 -0.20 -16.60 0.18
CA HIS A 230 -0.01 -15.70 -0.96
C HIS A 230 1.39 -15.81 -1.54
N GLU A 231 1.52 -15.42 -2.78
CA GLU A 231 2.80 -15.41 -3.52
C GLU A 231 2.90 -14.19 -4.42
N VAL A 232 4.12 -13.85 -4.81
CA VAL A 232 4.42 -12.91 -5.89
C VAL A 232 4.97 -13.71 -7.04
N VAL A 233 4.24 -13.74 -8.17
CA VAL A 233 4.71 -14.42 -9.38
C VAL A 233 5.94 -13.72 -9.97
N PRO A 234 6.78 -14.42 -10.75
CA PRO A 234 7.97 -13.81 -11.31
C PRO A 234 7.69 -12.55 -12.13
N VAL A 235 8.51 -11.52 -11.91
CA VAL A 235 8.54 -10.34 -12.79
C VAL A 235 9.21 -10.74 -14.09
N THR A 236 8.52 -10.46 -15.22
CA THR A 236 8.95 -10.86 -16.57
C THR A 236 9.51 -9.71 -17.38
N GLN A 237 9.14 -8.46 -17.02
CA GLN A 237 9.65 -7.25 -17.66
C GLN A 237 9.75 -6.11 -16.67
N GLY A 238 10.82 -5.32 -16.76
CA GLY A 238 11.04 -4.15 -15.92
C GLY A 238 11.37 -4.46 -14.47
N ARG A 239 10.98 -3.56 -13.59
CA ARG A 239 11.16 -3.65 -12.13
C ARG A 239 9.85 -3.30 -11.45
N ARG A 240 9.38 -4.15 -10.54
CA ARG A 240 8.23 -3.86 -9.68
C ARG A 240 8.73 -3.29 -8.37
N PHE A 241 8.42 -2.03 -8.09
CA PHE A 241 8.66 -1.39 -6.81
C PHE A 241 7.42 -1.39 -5.94
N THR A 242 7.57 -1.75 -4.66
CA THR A 242 6.48 -1.75 -3.68
C THR A 242 6.92 -1.15 -2.36
N LEU A 243 5.99 -0.49 -1.67
CA LEU A 243 6.13 -0.17 -0.25
C LEU A 243 5.34 -1.19 0.56
N LEU A 244 6.03 -1.91 1.43
CA LEU A 244 5.47 -2.96 2.28
C LEU A 244 5.39 -2.50 3.74
N SER A 245 4.32 -2.88 4.41
CA SER A 245 4.18 -2.76 5.87
C SER A 245 3.17 -3.79 6.38
N PHE A 246 3.29 -4.14 7.66
CA PHE A 246 2.31 -4.96 8.36
C PHE A 246 1.53 -4.11 9.35
N LEU A 247 0.23 -4.39 9.48
CA LEU A 247 -0.67 -3.66 10.34
C LEU A 247 -1.22 -4.60 11.44
N PHE A 248 -1.34 -4.05 12.63
CA PHE A 248 -1.86 -4.75 13.80
C PHE A 248 -2.45 -3.75 14.79
N ASP A 249 -3.00 -4.24 15.89
CA ASP A 249 -3.51 -3.42 16.99
C ASP A 249 -2.66 -3.60 18.26
N ALA A 250 -2.76 -2.65 19.18
CA ALA A 250 -2.01 -2.67 20.43
C ALA A 250 -2.31 -3.91 21.31
N GLY A 251 -3.48 -4.56 21.14
CA GLY A 251 -3.86 -5.80 21.81
C GLY A 251 -3.03 -6.99 21.32
N ALA A 252 -2.87 -7.13 20.00
CA ALA A 252 -2.05 -8.17 19.38
C ALA A 252 -0.59 -8.14 19.86
N SER A 253 -0.05 -6.93 20.02
CA SER A 253 1.32 -6.72 20.54
C SER A 253 1.49 -7.10 22.01
N ARG A 254 0.44 -6.97 22.83
CA ARG A 254 0.46 -7.39 24.26
C ARG A 254 0.40 -8.89 24.44
N THR A 255 -0.42 -9.57 23.64
CA THR A 255 -0.53 -11.04 23.67
C THR A 255 0.82 -11.68 23.39
N GLN A 256 1.56 -11.20 22.42
CA GLN A 256 2.91 -11.69 22.11
C GLN A 256 3.89 -11.51 23.28
N ARG A 257 3.85 -10.36 23.98
CA ARG A 257 4.72 -10.10 25.15
C ARG A 257 4.39 -11.00 26.34
N SER A 258 3.12 -11.29 26.56
CA SER A 258 2.68 -12.18 27.66
C SER A 258 3.01 -13.65 27.39
N GLU A 259 2.90 -14.12 26.15
CA GLU A 259 3.30 -15.46 25.75
C GLU A 259 4.82 -15.68 25.85
N HIS A 260 5.63 -14.69 25.49
CA HIS A 260 7.09 -14.73 25.70
C HIS A 260 7.47 -14.75 27.18
N ALA A 261 6.78 -13.99 28.03
CA ALA A 261 7.04 -13.93 29.46
C ALA A 261 6.60 -15.20 30.21
N ALA A 262 5.68 -15.98 29.63
CA ALA A 262 5.20 -17.25 30.21
C ALA A 262 6.06 -18.46 29.78
N GLN A 263 6.95 -18.33 28.81
CA GLN A 263 7.83 -19.38 28.28
C GLN A 263 9.30 -19.21 28.74
N GLY A 264 9.65 -18.17 29.47
CA GLY A 264 10.95 -17.91 30.08
C GLY A 264 10.87 -17.95 31.60
#